data_a09297844678f9ba33cdbc1542e1718c
#
_entry.id   a09297844678f9ba33cdbc1542e1718c
#
_cell.length_a   1.000
_cell.length_b   1.000
_cell.length_c   1.000
_cell.angle_alpha   90.00
_cell.angle_beta   90.00
_cell.angle_gamma   90.00
#
_symmetry.space_group_name_H-M   'P 1'
#
loop_
_entity.id
_entity.type
_entity.pdbx_description
1 polymer ?
#
loop_
_entity_poly.entity_id
_entity_poly.type
_entity_poly.pdbx_seq_one_letter_code
_entity_poly.pdbx_strand_id
1 'polypeptide(L)'
;TQTAYRQQKWDDAERFALQAQRLAPQAAETFMYLALVANQKGQYSSAESLARRGLSYAQSAPMKKQLWQAILVAGQKQNHAQIVQQAQQALNSL
;
A
#
# COMPACT_ATOMS: atom_id res chain seq x y z
N THR A 1 17.65 -9.94 17.72
CA THR A 1 17.80 -8.49 17.54
C THR A 1 16.53 -7.88 17.00
N GLN A 2 16.34 -6.58 17.22
CA GLN A 2 15.15 -5.88 16.76
C GLN A 2 15.02 -5.90 15.23
N THR A 3 16.12 -5.81 14.53
CA THR A 3 16.13 -5.82 13.06
C THR A 3 15.64 -7.17 12.53
N ALA A 4 16.14 -8.27 13.08
CA ALA A 4 15.72 -9.60 12.66
C ALA A 4 14.24 -9.84 12.98
N TYR A 5 13.77 -9.36 14.15
CA TYR A 5 12.37 -9.47 14.52
C TYR A 5 11.45 -8.70 13.56
N ARG A 6 11.85 -7.47 13.19
CA ARG A 6 11.07 -6.67 12.25
C ARG A 6 11.01 -7.34 10.88
N GLN A 7 12.13 -7.88 10.42
CA GLN A 7 12.18 -8.55 9.12
C GLN A 7 11.27 -9.77 9.09
N GLN A 8 11.28 -10.56 10.16
CA GLN A 8 10.40 -11.73 10.29
C GLN A 8 8.93 -11.32 10.25
N LYS A 9 8.58 -10.22 10.93
CA LYS A 9 7.22 -9.71 10.96
C LYS A 9 6.75 -9.30 9.58
N TRP A 10 7.62 -8.68 8.77
CA TRP A 10 7.28 -8.28 7.42
C TRP A 10 7.16 -9.48 6.48
N ASP A 11 7.99 -10.49 6.66
CA ASP A 11 7.88 -11.71 5.88
C ASP A 11 6.55 -12.42 6.16
N ASP A 12 6.11 -12.44 7.41
CA ASP A 12 4.82 -13.01 7.78
C ASP A 12 3.67 -12.20 7.17
N ALA A 13 3.76 -10.86 7.19
CA ALA A 13 2.76 -10.00 6.56
C ALA A 13 2.69 -10.23 5.06
N GLU A 14 3.84 -10.43 4.40
CA GLU A 14 3.88 -10.72 2.98
C GLU A 14 3.21 -12.05 2.65
N ARG A 15 3.48 -13.09 3.44
CA ARG A 15 2.84 -14.39 3.25
C ARG A 15 1.33 -14.27 3.40
N PHE A 16 0.88 -13.53 4.40
CA PHE A 16 -0.55 -13.29 4.62
C PHE A 16 -1.17 -12.56 3.43
N ALA A 17 -0.49 -11.52 2.92
CA ALA A 17 -0.97 -10.76 1.77
C ALA A 17 -1.06 -11.61 0.52
N LEU A 18 -0.06 -12.48 0.28
CA LEU A 18 -0.06 -13.39 -0.86
C LEU A 18 -1.18 -14.42 -0.74
N GLN A 19 -1.43 -14.92 0.47
CA GLN A 19 -2.53 -15.84 0.71
C GLN A 19 -3.88 -15.16 0.48
N ALA A 20 -4.04 -13.92 0.96
CA ALA A 20 -5.24 -13.14 0.72
C ALA A 20 -5.45 -12.89 -0.76
N GLN A 21 -4.38 -12.67 -1.52
CA GLN A 21 -4.48 -12.49 -2.96
C GLN A 21 -5.00 -13.73 -3.67
N ARG A 22 -4.62 -14.92 -3.21
CA ARG A 22 -5.14 -16.17 -3.77
C ARG A 22 -6.62 -16.35 -3.51
N LEU A 23 -7.08 -15.96 -2.30
CA LEU A 23 -8.46 -16.13 -1.88
C LEU A 23 -9.38 -15.04 -2.45
N ALA A 24 -8.87 -13.81 -2.57
CA ALA A 24 -9.66 -12.66 -3.02
C ALA A 24 -8.76 -11.74 -3.86
N PRO A 25 -8.42 -12.14 -5.11
CA PRO A 25 -7.44 -11.40 -5.91
C PRO A 25 -7.90 -10.00 -6.32
N GLN A 26 -9.21 -9.71 -6.25
CA GLN A 26 -9.74 -8.41 -6.65
C GLN A 26 -10.26 -7.60 -5.47
N ALA A 27 -9.81 -7.92 -4.26
CA ALA A 27 -10.23 -7.16 -3.07
C ALA A 27 -9.29 -5.99 -2.85
N ALA A 28 -9.86 -4.80 -2.59
CA ALA A 28 -9.07 -3.60 -2.28
C ALA A 28 -8.15 -3.84 -1.08
N GLU A 29 -8.62 -4.56 -0.08
CA GLU A 29 -7.88 -4.87 1.13
C GLU A 29 -6.61 -5.67 0.82
N THR A 30 -6.70 -6.63 -0.11
CA THR A 30 -5.54 -7.40 -0.55
C THR A 30 -4.46 -6.49 -1.13
N PHE A 31 -4.86 -5.59 -2.04
CA PHE A 31 -3.90 -4.65 -2.63
C PHE A 31 -3.34 -3.68 -1.61
N MET A 32 -4.13 -3.29 -0.62
CA MET A 32 -3.65 -2.44 0.47
C MET A 32 -2.52 -3.13 1.25
N TYR A 33 -2.70 -4.39 1.64
CA TYR A 33 -1.67 -5.14 2.35
C TYR A 33 -0.42 -5.32 1.51
N LEU A 34 -0.57 -5.65 0.23
CA LEU A 34 0.57 -5.79 -0.67
C LEU A 34 1.34 -4.47 -0.82
N ALA A 35 0.61 -3.36 -0.91
CA ALA A 35 1.24 -2.04 -1.01
C ALA A 35 2.01 -1.68 0.26
N LEU A 36 1.44 -1.97 1.43
CA LEU A 36 2.12 -1.70 2.70
C LEU A 36 3.40 -2.51 2.82
N VAL A 37 3.37 -3.79 2.47
CA VAL A 37 4.55 -4.65 2.48
C VAL A 37 5.60 -4.13 1.51
N ALA A 38 5.19 -3.74 0.30
CA ALA A 38 6.12 -3.22 -0.71
C ALA A 38 6.81 -1.94 -0.20
N ASN A 39 6.06 -1.02 0.43
CA ASN A 39 6.64 0.18 1.02
C ASN A 39 7.69 -0.16 2.09
N GLN A 40 7.41 -1.16 2.93
CA GLN A 40 8.35 -1.56 3.97
C GLN A 40 9.61 -2.20 3.41
N LYS A 41 9.51 -2.84 2.27
CA LYS A 41 10.66 -3.44 1.59
C LYS A 41 11.44 -2.45 0.73
N GLY A 42 11.01 -1.20 0.65
CA GLY A 42 11.63 -0.19 -0.20
C GLY A 42 11.25 -0.30 -1.67
N GLN A 43 10.23 -1.07 -1.99
CA GLN A 43 9.73 -1.23 -3.35
C GLN A 43 8.61 -0.22 -3.61
N TYR A 44 8.97 1.06 -3.63
CA TYR A 44 8.00 2.14 -3.62
C TYR A 44 7.20 2.24 -4.90
N SER A 45 7.82 2.00 -6.06
CA SER A 45 7.13 2.01 -7.34
C SER A 45 6.05 0.91 -7.40
N SER A 46 6.39 -0.28 -6.90
CA SER A 46 5.44 -1.38 -6.81
C SER A 46 4.32 -1.07 -5.83
N ALA A 47 4.65 -0.44 -4.70
CA ALA A 47 3.66 -0.05 -3.70
C ALA A 47 2.63 0.91 -4.28
N GLU A 48 3.07 1.90 -5.06
CA GLU A 48 2.18 2.83 -5.73
C GLU A 48 1.24 2.10 -6.68
N SER A 49 1.79 1.24 -7.53
CA SER A 49 1.00 0.48 -8.51
C SER A 49 -0.05 -0.39 -7.84
N LEU A 50 0.35 -1.09 -6.77
CA LEU A 50 -0.57 -1.96 -6.03
C LEU A 50 -1.68 -1.15 -5.37
N ALA A 51 -1.34 -0.02 -4.75
CA ALA A 51 -2.33 0.83 -4.10
C ALA A 51 -3.31 1.41 -5.12
N ARG A 52 -2.84 1.82 -6.30
CA ARG A 52 -3.72 2.33 -7.35
C ARG A 52 -4.67 1.24 -7.86
N ARG A 53 -4.21 0.01 -7.98
CA ARG A 53 -5.09 -1.11 -8.32
C ARG A 53 -6.16 -1.31 -7.24
N GLY A 54 -5.76 -1.23 -5.98
CA GLY A 54 -6.69 -1.33 -4.86
C GLY A 54 -7.78 -0.25 -4.92
N LEU A 55 -7.44 0.96 -5.34
CA LEU A 55 -8.42 2.05 -5.48
C LEU A 55 -9.54 1.68 -6.45
N SER A 56 -9.24 0.90 -7.50
CA SER A 56 -10.25 0.46 -8.46
C SER A 56 -11.30 -0.44 -7.83
N TYR A 57 -10.98 -1.10 -6.74
CA TYR A 57 -11.88 -2.02 -6.05
C TYR A 57 -12.40 -1.46 -4.72
N ALA A 58 -11.92 -0.30 -4.29
CA ALA A 58 -12.28 0.27 -3.00
C ALA A 58 -13.71 0.80 -3.05
N GLN A 59 -14.53 0.39 -2.06
CA GLN A 59 -15.94 0.74 -1.98
C GLN A 59 -16.27 1.67 -0.82
N SER A 60 -15.30 1.98 0.03
CA SER A 60 -15.54 2.85 1.19
C SER A 60 -14.48 3.93 1.28
N ALA A 61 -14.85 5.07 1.89
CA ALA A 61 -13.90 6.16 2.10
C ALA A 61 -12.73 5.77 3.00
N PRO A 62 -12.92 5.02 4.11
CA PRO A 62 -11.78 4.58 4.91
C PRO A 62 -10.77 3.74 4.13
N MET A 63 -11.23 2.85 3.25
CA MET A 63 -10.35 2.04 2.43
C MET A 63 -9.58 2.89 1.42
N LYS A 64 -10.27 3.81 0.75
CA LYS A 64 -9.64 4.76 -0.18
C LYS A 64 -8.58 5.61 0.54
N LYS A 65 -8.87 6.04 1.76
CA LYS A 65 -7.93 6.82 2.55
C LYS A 65 -6.65 6.04 2.82
N GLN A 66 -6.76 4.78 3.21
CA GLN A 66 -5.59 3.94 3.49
C GLN A 66 -4.76 3.70 2.22
N LEU A 67 -5.41 3.47 1.09
CA LEU A 67 -4.73 3.27 -0.18
C LEU A 67 -3.99 4.55 -0.62
N TRP A 68 -4.63 5.71 -0.48
CA TRP A 68 -3.98 6.98 -0.80
C TRP A 68 -2.82 7.29 0.14
N GLN A 69 -2.91 6.89 1.41
CA GLN A 69 -1.80 7.02 2.35
C GLN A 69 -0.60 6.18 1.91
N ALA A 70 -0.85 4.97 1.41
CA ALA A 70 0.23 4.13 0.87
C ALA A 70 0.87 4.79 -0.36
N ILE A 71 0.07 5.38 -1.24
CA ILE A 71 0.58 6.12 -2.40
C ILE A 71 1.39 7.33 -1.96
N LEU A 72 0.92 8.04 -0.94
CA LEU A 72 1.63 9.21 -0.41
C LEU A 72 3.02 8.81 0.11
N VAL A 73 3.10 7.74 0.90
CA VAL A 73 4.38 7.25 1.42
C VAL A 73 5.31 6.89 0.27
N ALA A 74 4.80 6.14 -0.72
CA ALA A 74 5.59 5.76 -1.88
C ALA A 74 6.12 6.97 -2.64
N GLY A 75 5.28 7.99 -2.83
CA GLY A 75 5.68 9.21 -3.50
C GLY A 75 6.74 9.99 -2.73
N GLN A 76 6.57 10.10 -1.41
CA GLN A 76 7.53 10.80 -0.55
C GLN A 76 8.89 10.11 -0.58
N LYS A 77 8.92 8.79 -0.52
CA LYS A 77 10.18 8.04 -0.52
C LYS A 77 10.90 8.10 -1.85
N GLN A 78 10.17 8.30 -2.95
CA GLN A 78 10.75 8.47 -4.28
C GLN A 78 11.05 9.93 -4.61
N ASN A 79 10.73 10.87 -3.72
CA ASN A 79 10.81 12.30 -3.98
C ASN A 79 10.01 12.70 -5.23
N HIS A 80 8.84 12.10 -5.41
CA HIS A 80 8.00 12.32 -6.59
C HIS A 80 6.90 13.31 -6.25
N ALA A 81 7.14 14.59 -6.51
CA ALA A 81 6.25 15.68 -6.08
C ALA A 81 4.82 15.55 -6.62
N GLN A 82 4.65 15.11 -7.87
CA GLN A 82 3.32 14.98 -8.46
C GLN A 82 2.49 13.93 -7.76
N ILE A 83 3.11 12.79 -7.42
CA ILE A 83 2.43 11.72 -6.70
C ILE A 83 2.01 12.20 -5.31
N VAL A 84 2.92 12.90 -4.61
CA VAL A 84 2.65 13.45 -3.29
C VAL A 84 1.47 14.42 -3.33
N GLN A 85 1.47 15.36 -4.29
CA GLN A 85 0.38 16.32 -4.44
C GLN A 85 -0.94 15.63 -4.74
N GLN A 86 -0.94 14.67 -5.64
CA GLN A 86 -2.14 13.92 -6.01
C GLN A 86 -2.72 13.21 -4.79
N ALA A 87 -1.87 12.54 -4.02
CA ALA A 87 -2.31 11.80 -2.84
C ALA A 87 -2.84 12.76 -1.76
N GLN A 88 -2.17 13.89 -1.53
CA GLN A 88 -2.63 14.87 -0.55
C GLN A 88 -3.97 15.47 -0.93
N GLN A 89 -4.18 15.79 -2.20
CA GLN A 89 -5.45 16.30 -2.67
C GLN A 89 -6.57 15.29 -2.50
N ALA A 90 -6.29 14.02 -2.82
CA ALA A 90 -7.26 12.95 -2.67
C ALA A 90 -7.63 12.76 -1.20
N LEU A 91 -6.64 12.77 -0.30
CA LEU A 91 -6.88 12.62 1.14
C LEU A 91 -7.68 13.79 1.71
N ASN A 92 -7.46 15.00 1.21
CA ASN A 92 -8.21 16.18 1.65
C ASN A 92 -9.66 16.13 1.18
N SER A 93 -9.94 15.42 0.08
CA SER A 93 -11.30 15.29 -0.47
C SER A 93 -12.11 14.17 0.18
N LEU A 94 -11.46 13.32 0.93
CA LEU A 94 -12.10 12.23 1.66
C LEU A 94 -12.44 12.68 3.08
#